data_7962bccbbd746b98506466631f4bf8d4
#
_entry.id   7962bccbbd746b98506466631f4bf8d4
#
_cell.length_a   1.000
_cell.length_b   1.000
_cell.length_c   1.000
_cell.angle_alpha   90.00
_cell.angle_beta   90.00
_cell.angle_gamma   90.00
#
_symmetry.space_group_name_H-M   'P 1'
#
loop_
_entity.id
_entity.type
_entity.pdbx_description
1 polymer ?
#
loop_
_entity_poly.entity_id
_entity_poly.type
_entity_poly.pdbx_seq_one_letter_code
_entity_poly.pdbx_strand_id
1 'polypeptide(L)'
;MMKKFILALISMSLLLASGCAHIEEYDTEETADTEETTEVQTVTVDNPEYYTRFKNDGISINVYNWGEYIPDGSEEGVLNLNAEFTKLTGITVNYSTYATNEELYAKLKGGGSTYDIIIPSDYMISRMIKENMLEPLDKSNIPNFANIMDKFKSSEYDPSSKYSVPYTWGTVGIIYDTTVVDEEDIGWDILWDEDYSGRILMFDNPRDAFAIAENMLGYSLNTENSEELEKAAEKLKEQKKVVQAYVMDEIFDKMGAGEAIIAPYYAGDAVTLMDEYEDLGFVIPDSGTNLFIDAVCIPVSYTHLTLPTKA
;
A
#
# COMPACT_ATOMS: atom_id res chain seq x y z
N MET A 1 -3.47 31.16 -5.92
CA MET A 1 -3.25 32.60 -5.74
C MET A 1 -3.19 32.85 -4.24
N MET A 2 -2.14 33.42 -3.72
CA MET A 2 -1.81 33.68 -2.31
C MET A 2 -1.06 32.57 -1.57
N LYS A 3 0.27 32.57 -1.75
CA LYS A 3 1.29 32.35 -0.70
C LYS A 3 2.64 32.80 -1.25
N LYS A 4 2.82 34.09 -1.32
CA LYS A 4 4.10 34.80 -1.39
C LYS A 4 3.91 36.03 -0.54
N PHE A 5 4.49 36.05 0.60
CA PHE A 5 4.87 37.20 1.43
C PHE A 5 5.10 36.68 2.85
N ILE A 6 6.36 36.56 3.20
CA ILE A 6 6.99 36.98 4.46
C ILE A 6 8.44 36.54 4.38
N LEU A 7 9.23 37.40 3.76
CA LEU A 7 10.67 37.47 3.96
C LEU A 7 11.03 38.94 3.82
N ALA A 8 11.09 39.62 4.93
CA ALA A 8 11.86 40.85 5.10
C ALA A 8 11.69 41.41 6.53
N LEU A 9 12.78 41.80 7.10
CA LEU A 9 12.99 42.58 8.33
C LEU A 9 13.45 41.74 9.52
N ILE A 10 14.79 41.66 9.64
CA ILE A 10 15.54 42.21 10.78
C ILE A 10 16.95 42.45 10.27
N SER A 11 17.21 43.71 9.94
CA SER A 11 18.53 44.30 9.83
C SER A 11 18.74 45.29 10.94
N MET A 12 19.98 45.26 11.42
CA MET A 12 20.65 46.43 12.00
C MET A 12 20.65 46.60 13.53
N SER A 13 21.78 46.28 14.11
CA SER A 13 22.46 47.20 15.06
C SER A 13 23.97 46.89 15.07
N LEU A 14 24.70 47.90 14.59
CA LEU A 14 26.14 48.09 14.76
C LEU A 14 26.48 48.26 16.23
N LEU A 15 27.68 47.82 16.64
CA LEU A 15 28.61 48.70 17.37
C LEU A 15 30.04 48.13 17.39
N LEU A 16 30.94 49.03 17.11
CA LEU A 16 32.37 48.99 16.96
C LEU A 16 33.17 48.44 18.18
N ALA A 17 34.25 47.72 17.91
CA ALA A 17 35.49 47.86 18.65
C ALA A 17 36.67 47.38 17.81
N SER A 18 37.68 48.23 17.71
CA SER A 18 38.94 48.12 16.99
C SER A 18 39.87 47.03 17.49
N GLY A 19 40.61 46.40 16.57
CA GLY A 19 41.78 45.60 16.89
C GLY A 19 42.43 45.06 15.63
N CYS A 20 43.57 45.64 15.25
CA CYS A 20 44.41 45.23 14.11
C CYS A 20 44.90 43.77 14.23
N ALA A 21 44.84 43.01 13.16
CA ALA A 21 45.98 42.20 12.72
C ALA A 21 45.60 41.37 11.45
N HIS A 22 46.55 41.42 10.49
CA HIS A 22 46.81 40.52 9.38
C HIS A 22 45.69 40.09 8.45
N ILE A 23 45.79 40.61 7.21
CA ILE A 23 45.16 40.14 6.00
C ILE A 23 46.00 38.98 5.47
N GLU A 24 45.46 37.77 5.50
CA GLU A 24 45.82 36.70 4.57
C GLU A 24 44.71 36.65 3.53
N GLU A 25 45.12 36.79 2.25
CA GLU A 25 44.29 36.57 1.07
C GLU A 25 43.83 35.12 1.10
N TYR A 26 42.51 34.93 1.29
CA TYR A 26 41.84 33.67 0.96
C TYR A 26 41.24 33.80 -0.43
N ASP A 27 41.78 32.97 -1.36
CA ASP A 27 41.18 32.73 -2.67
C ASP A 27 39.69 32.38 -2.49
N THR A 28 38.81 33.11 -3.16
CA THR A 28 37.41 32.76 -3.37
C THR A 28 37.37 31.61 -4.36
N GLU A 29 37.32 30.39 -3.85
CA GLU A 29 36.83 29.29 -4.65
C GLU A 29 35.36 29.57 -4.99
N GLU A 30 35.09 29.73 -6.28
CA GLU A 30 33.78 29.67 -6.88
C GLU A 30 33.11 28.37 -6.42
N THR A 31 32.12 28.43 -5.54
CA THR A 31 31.19 27.35 -5.32
C THR A 31 30.43 27.17 -6.63
N ALA A 32 30.83 26.17 -7.40
CA ALA A 32 30.04 25.67 -8.51
C ALA A 32 28.69 25.23 -7.92
N ASP A 33 27.63 25.94 -8.32
CA ASP A 33 26.27 25.45 -8.21
C ASP A 33 26.22 24.10 -8.93
N THR A 34 26.28 23.01 -8.19
CA THR A 34 25.89 21.71 -8.69
C THR A 34 24.36 21.77 -8.82
N GLU A 35 23.88 22.09 -10.03
CA GLU A 35 22.53 21.72 -10.42
C GLU A 35 22.43 20.21 -10.18
N GLU A 36 21.66 19.82 -9.16
CA GLU A 36 21.17 18.45 -9.03
C GLU A 36 20.33 18.16 -10.27
N THR A 37 21.00 17.60 -11.28
CA THR A 37 20.29 16.98 -12.40
C THR A 37 19.55 15.79 -11.83
N THR A 38 18.26 15.94 -11.61
CA THR A 38 17.34 14.83 -11.36
C THR A 38 17.54 13.83 -12.48
N GLU A 39 18.21 12.71 -12.21
CA GLU A 39 18.35 11.63 -13.18
C GLU A 39 16.93 11.15 -13.53
N VAL A 40 16.52 11.41 -14.76
CA VAL A 40 15.26 10.89 -15.29
C VAL A 40 15.38 9.35 -15.28
N GLN A 41 14.69 8.69 -14.36
CA GLN A 41 14.63 7.24 -14.31
C GLN A 41 14.10 6.72 -15.64
N THR A 42 14.90 5.93 -16.35
CA THR A 42 14.49 5.29 -17.59
C THR A 42 14.30 3.81 -17.39
N VAL A 43 13.14 3.30 -17.80
CA VAL A 43 12.88 1.85 -17.78
C VAL A 43 13.72 1.18 -18.87
N THR A 44 14.59 0.25 -18.46
CA THR A 44 15.35 -0.62 -19.37
C THR A 44 14.86 -2.06 -19.24
N VAL A 45 14.78 -2.77 -20.37
CA VAL A 45 14.35 -4.18 -20.42
C VAL A 45 15.34 -5.02 -21.20
N ASP A 46 15.53 -6.28 -20.79
CA ASP A 46 16.52 -7.18 -21.40
C ASP A 46 16.17 -7.61 -22.82
N ASN A 47 14.90 -7.60 -23.19
CA ASN A 47 14.42 -7.99 -24.51
C ASN A 47 13.37 -7.01 -25.06
N PRO A 48 13.81 -5.85 -25.58
CA PRO A 48 12.90 -4.83 -26.09
C PRO A 48 11.95 -5.33 -27.21
N GLU A 49 12.39 -6.24 -28.08
CA GLU A 49 11.59 -6.76 -29.18
C GLU A 49 10.39 -7.55 -28.66
N TYR A 50 10.57 -8.30 -27.58
CA TYR A 50 9.47 -9.02 -26.94
C TYR A 50 8.38 -8.07 -26.46
N TYR A 51 8.75 -6.95 -25.84
CA TYR A 51 7.79 -6.00 -25.29
C TYR A 51 7.15 -5.10 -26.35
N THR A 52 7.86 -4.79 -27.42
CA THR A 52 7.34 -3.90 -28.50
C THR A 52 6.51 -4.61 -29.55
N ARG A 53 6.36 -5.94 -29.48
CA ARG A 53 5.65 -6.75 -30.49
C ARG A 53 4.20 -6.33 -30.75
N PHE A 54 3.53 -5.70 -29.79
CA PHE A 54 2.15 -5.22 -29.88
C PHE A 54 2.02 -3.72 -30.12
N LYS A 55 3.13 -3.01 -30.36
CA LYS A 55 3.19 -1.55 -30.35
C LYS A 55 2.21 -0.85 -31.31
N ASN A 56 1.77 -1.54 -32.36
CA ASN A 56 0.91 -0.98 -33.39
C ASN A 56 -0.49 -1.60 -33.44
N ASP A 57 -0.83 -2.46 -32.48
CA ASP A 57 -2.05 -3.27 -32.54
C ASP A 57 -3.26 -2.57 -31.90
N GLY A 58 -3.06 -1.41 -31.25
CA GLY A 58 -4.13 -0.64 -30.62
C GLY A 58 -4.78 -1.37 -29.43
N ILE A 59 -4.02 -2.24 -28.75
CA ILE A 59 -4.49 -3.04 -27.61
C ILE A 59 -4.62 -2.14 -26.38
N SER A 60 -5.64 -2.39 -25.57
CA SER A 60 -5.76 -1.87 -24.21
C SER A 60 -6.04 -2.97 -23.22
N ILE A 61 -5.60 -2.81 -21.97
CA ILE A 61 -5.91 -3.69 -20.85
C ILE A 61 -6.54 -2.89 -19.73
N ASN A 62 -7.46 -3.52 -19.00
CA ASN A 62 -8.13 -2.95 -17.84
C ASN A 62 -7.53 -3.59 -16.57
N VAL A 63 -6.90 -2.76 -15.74
CA VAL A 63 -6.26 -3.17 -14.49
C VAL A 63 -7.08 -2.63 -13.32
N TYR A 64 -7.37 -3.49 -12.33
CA TYR A 64 -8.06 -3.13 -11.10
C TYR A 64 -7.20 -3.53 -9.91
N ASN A 65 -6.70 -2.53 -9.20
CA ASN A 65 -5.69 -2.67 -8.16
C ASN A 65 -6.09 -1.87 -6.89
N TRP A 66 -5.29 -1.97 -5.87
CA TRP A 66 -5.37 -1.13 -4.68
C TRP A 66 -5.05 0.33 -5.01
N GLY A 67 -5.49 1.26 -4.15
CA GLY A 67 -4.93 2.60 -4.09
C GLY A 67 -3.45 2.56 -3.70
N GLU A 68 -2.72 3.64 -3.86
CA GLU A 68 -1.32 3.83 -3.42
C GLU A 68 -0.39 2.59 -3.63
N TYR A 69 -0.56 1.85 -4.73
CA TYR A 69 0.04 0.52 -4.92
C TYR A 69 1.08 0.43 -6.04
N ILE A 70 1.12 1.44 -6.90
CA ILE A 70 2.15 1.60 -7.93
C ILE A 70 2.46 3.08 -8.13
N PRO A 71 3.70 3.43 -8.50
CA PRO A 71 4.05 4.81 -8.84
C PRO A 71 3.23 5.31 -10.03
N ASP A 72 2.51 6.40 -9.84
CA ASP A 72 1.61 6.99 -10.84
C ASP A 72 2.12 8.30 -11.44
N GLY A 73 3.26 8.81 -10.96
CA GLY A 73 3.89 10.03 -11.40
C GLY A 73 3.24 11.30 -10.84
N SER A 74 2.42 11.19 -9.79
CA SER A 74 1.81 12.33 -9.11
C SER A 74 2.82 13.18 -8.35
N GLU A 75 3.90 12.57 -7.89
CA GLU A 75 4.99 13.22 -7.17
C GLU A 75 6.15 13.58 -8.09
N GLU A 76 6.85 14.69 -7.79
CA GLU A 76 8.01 15.15 -8.56
C GLU A 76 9.16 14.14 -8.48
N GLY A 77 9.64 13.68 -9.64
CA GLY A 77 10.71 12.68 -9.73
C GLY A 77 10.24 11.23 -9.67
N VAL A 78 8.96 10.98 -9.38
CA VAL A 78 8.38 9.64 -9.37
C VAL A 78 7.91 9.21 -10.75
N LEU A 79 8.26 7.99 -11.14
CA LEU A 79 7.95 7.43 -12.45
C LEU A 79 6.45 7.09 -12.56
N ASN A 80 5.80 7.44 -13.66
CA ASN A 80 4.48 6.89 -13.97
C ASN A 80 4.64 5.51 -14.63
N LEU A 81 4.46 4.45 -13.84
CA LEU A 81 4.70 3.07 -14.30
C LEU A 81 3.76 2.65 -15.44
N ASN A 82 2.48 3.03 -15.39
CA ASN A 82 1.50 2.72 -16.45
C ASN A 82 1.83 3.44 -17.76
N ALA A 83 2.29 4.69 -17.66
CA ALA A 83 2.71 5.46 -18.84
C ALA A 83 3.97 4.87 -19.48
N GLU A 84 4.96 4.48 -18.67
CA GLU A 84 6.19 3.85 -19.18
C GLU A 84 5.90 2.46 -19.79
N PHE A 85 5.01 1.68 -19.19
CA PHE A 85 4.55 0.42 -19.79
C PHE A 85 3.90 0.65 -21.15
N THR A 86 3.00 1.64 -21.25
CA THR A 86 2.34 2.00 -22.51
C THR A 86 3.35 2.47 -23.54
N LYS A 87 4.31 3.31 -23.16
CA LYS A 87 5.38 3.81 -24.04
C LYS A 87 6.26 2.68 -24.56
N LEU A 88 6.59 1.70 -23.73
CA LEU A 88 7.39 0.55 -24.10
C LEU A 88 6.61 -0.40 -25.01
N THR A 89 5.40 -0.78 -24.65
CA THR A 89 4.65 -1.88 -25.29
C THR A 89 3.68 -1.44 -26.37
N GLY A 90 3.21 -0.19 -26.34
CA GLY A 90 2.07 0.29 -27.12
C GLY A 90 0.70 -0.15 -26.61
N ILE A 91 0.66 -0.89 -25.48
CA ILE A 91 -0.58 -1.34 -24.85
C ILE A 91 -1.05 -0.25 -23.89
N THR A 92 -2.24 0.29 -24.08
CA THR A 92 -2.84 1.26 -23.18
C THR A 92 -3.32 0.58 -21.90
N VAL A 93 -2.97 1.15 -20.74
CA VAL A 93 -3.45 0.68 -19.43
C VAL A 93 -4.61 1.56 -18.97
N ASN A 94 -5.81 0.98 -18.87
CA ASN A 94 -6.96 1.57 -18.21
C ASN A 94 -6.90 1.14 -16.75
N TYR A 95 -6.38 2.02 -15.88
CA TYR A 95 -6.15 1.72 -14.49
C TYR A 95 -7.28 2.25 -13.62
N SER A 96 -7.76 1.44 -12.69
CA SER A 96 -8.75 1.82 -11.67
C SER A 96 -8.42 1.15 -10.35
N THR A 97 -8.88 1.74 -9.24
CA THR A 97 -8.56 1.30 -7.89
C THR A 97 -9.79 0.87 -7.11
N TYR A 98 -9.56 0.07 -6.08
CA TYR A 98 -10.55 -0.34 -5.09
C TYR A 98 -9.95 -0.23 -3.68
N ALA A 99 -10.81 -0.06 -2.68
CA ALA A 99 -10.39 0.09 -1.30
C ALA A 99 -10.31 -1.24 -0.53
N THR A 100 -11.13 -2.26 -0.90
CA THR A 100 -11.18 -3.55 -0.19
C THR A 100 -11.32 -4.73 -1.14
N ASN A 101 -10.83 -5.91 -0.74
CA ASN A 101 -11.04 -7.15 -1.51
C ASN A 101 -12.53 -7.48 -1.69
N GLU A 102 -13.37 -7.09 -0.74
CA GLU A 102 -14.82 -7.28 -0.79
C GLU A 102 -15.45 -6.43 -1.89
N GLU A 103 -14.97 -5.20 -2.09
CA GLU A 103 -15.37 -4.32 -3.20
C GLU A 103 -14.96 -4.94 -4.53
N LEU A 104 -13.69 -5.33 -4.68
CA LEU A 104 -13.19 -6.03 -5.86
C LEU A 104 -14.07 -7.25 -6.19
N TYR A 105 -14.29 -8.12 -5.20
CA TYR A 105 -15.07 -9.33 -5.37
C TYR A 105 -16.51 -9.03 -5.77
N ALA A 106 -17.18 -8.09 -5.09
CA ALA A 106 -18.54 -7.70 -5.41
C ALA A 106 -18.66 -7.13 -6.82
N LYS A 107 -17.70 -6.31 -7.23
CA LYS A 107 -17.62 -5.73 -8.58
C LYS A 107 -17.53 -6.79 -9.66
N LEU A 108 -16.63 -7.76 -9.48
CA LEU A 108 -16.46 -8.87 -10.43
C LEU A 108 -17.69 -9.76 -10.47
N LYS A 109 -18.24 -10.11 -9.30
CA LYS A 109 -19.41 -11.00 -9.20
C LYS A 109 -20.70 -10.35 -9.71
N GLY A 110 -20.82 -9.05 -9.60
CA GLY A 110 -21.95 -8.28 -10.12
C GLY A 110 -22.02 -8.23 -11.64
N GLY A 111 -20.93 -8.52 -12.32
CA GLY A 111 -20.82 -8.44 -13.78
C GLY A 111 -20.86 -7.01 -14.31
N GLY A 112 -20.74 -6.86 -15.63
CA GLY A 112 -20.83 -5.56 -16.29
C GLY A 112 -19.51 -4.75 -16.31
N SER A 113 -18.46 -5.24 -15.67
CA SER A 113 -17.09 -4.72 -15.80
C SER A 113 -16.16 -5.84 -16.25
N THR A 114 -15.32 -5.55 -17.23
CA THR A 114 -14.29 -6.48 -17.71
C THR A 114 -12.95 -5.98 -17.26
N TYR A 115 -12.28 -6.74 -16.42
CA TYR A 115 -10.89 -6.49 -16.03
C TYR A 115 -10.02 -7.61 -16.60
N ASP A 116 -8.84 -7.26 -17.08
CA ASP A 116 -7.86 -8.19 -17.61
C ASP A 116 -6.88 -8.62 -16.51
N ILE A 117 -6.59 -7.72 -15.58
CA ILE A 117 -5.68 -7.94 -14.45
C ILE A 117 -6.31 -7.40 -13.16
N ILE A 118 -6.20 -8.18 -12.11
CA ILE A 118 -6.57 -7.82 -10.74
C ILE A 118 -5.45 -8.22 -9.78
N ILE A 119 -5.32 -7.53 -8.63
CA ILE A 119 -4.28 -7.80 -7.64
C ILE A 119 -4.88 -8.01 -6.24
N PRO A 120 -5.66 -9.08 -6.02
CA PRO A 120 -6.26 -9.38 -4.71
C PRO A 120 -5.28 -10.00 -3.72
N SER A 121 -5.66 -9.99 -2.44
CA SER A 121 -4.93 -10.68 -1.38
C SER A 121 -5.21 -12.19 -1.37
N ASP A 122 -4.32 -12.92 -0.75
CA ASP A 122 -4.26 -14.39 -0.68
C ASP A 122 -5.59 -15.06 -0.30
N TYR A 123 -6.26 -14.59 0.75
CA TYR A 123 -7.54 -15.16 1.18
C TYR A 123 -8.66 -14.98 0.12
N MET A 124 -8.63 -13.83 -0.57
CA MET A 124 -9.59 -13.55 -1.63
C MET A 124 -9.27 -14.38 -2.89
N ILE A 125 -7.98 -14.55 -3.21
CA ILE A 125 -7.53 -15.45 -4.28
C ILE A 125 -8.00 -16.88 -4.01
N SER A 126 -7.80 -17.39 -2.79
CA SER A 126 -8.27 -18.72 -2.37
C SER A 126 -9.79 -18.88 -2.59
N ARG A 127 -10.56 -17.86 -2.21
CA ARG A 127 -12.01 -17.84 -2.44
C ARG A 127 -12.36 -17.84 -3.92
N MET A 128 -11.70 -16.96 -4.70
CA MET A 128 -11.97 -16.83 -6.13
C MET A 128 -11.59 -18.11 -6.91
N ILE A 129 -10.53 -18.81 -6.50
CA ILE A 129 -10.18 -20.13 -7.05
C ILE A 129 -11.30 -21.15 -6.80
N LYS A 130 -11.79 -21.23 -5.55
CA LYS A 130 -12.89 -22.15 -5.16
C LYS A 130 -14.19 -21.85 -5.93
N GLU A 131 -14.42 -20.59 -6.27
CA GLU A 131 -15.59 -20.14 -7.02
C GLU A 131 -15.38 -20.14 -8.55
N ASN A 132 -14.22 -20.61 -9.06
CA ASN A 132 -13.84 -20.61 -10.48
C ASN A 132 -13.90 -19.23 -11.13
N MET A 133 -13.45 -18.21 -10.43
CA MET A 133 -13.45 -16.82 -10.88
C MET A 133 -12.12 -16.37 -11.48
N LEU A 134 -11.09 -17.25 -11.50
CA LEU A 134 -9.76 -16.93 -12.02
C LEU A 134 -9.40 -17.87 -13.19
N GLU A 135 -8.73 -17.31 -14.19
CA GLU A 135 -8.16 -18.07 -15.31
C GLU A 135 -6.79 -18.65 -14.91
N PRO A 136 -6.51 -19.90 -15.33
CA PRO A 136 -5.18 -20.47 -15.14
C PRO A 136 -4.13 -19.75 -16.00
N LEU A 137 -3.00 -19.43 -15.38
CA LEU A 137 -1.89 -18.75 -16.03
C LEU A 137 -1.04 -19.71 -16.86
N ASP A 138 -0.70 -19.30 -18.08
CA ASP A 138 0.34 -19.96 -18.88
C ASP A 138 1.72 -19.39 -18.51
N LYS A 139 2.42 -20.08 -17.61
CA LYS A 139 3.74 -19.68 -17.13
C LYS A 139 4.82 -19.63 -18.21
N SER A 140 4.62 -20.26 -19.35
CA SER A 140 5.56 -20.16 -20.48
C SER A 140 5.62 -18.74 -21.04
N ASN A 141 4.57 -17.94 -20.81
CA ASN A 141 4.48 -16.54 -21.18
C ASN A 141 4.96 -15.59 -20.06
N ILE A 142 5.37 -16.12 -18.90
CA ILE A 142 5.78 -15.35 -17.72
C ILE A 142 7.19 -15.79 -17.29
N PRO A 143 8.23 -15.56 -18.09
CA PRO A 143 9.59 -16.05 -17.79
C PRO A 143 10.12 -15.47 -16.47
N ASN A 144 9.75 -14.24 -16.12
CA ASN A 144 10.15 -13.57 -14.89
C ASN A 144 9.53 -14.20 -13.62
N PHE A 145 8.59 -15.14 -13.75
CA PHE A 145 8.13 -15.93 -12.60
C PHE A 145 9.29 -16.64 -11.87
N ALA A 146 10.39 -16.92 -12.59
CA ALA A 146 11.59 -17.50 -12.01
C ALA A 146 12.20 -16.62 -10.92
N ASN A 147 12.03 -15.29 -11.01
CA ASN A 147 12.59 -14.31 -10.07
C ASN A 147 11.79 -14.19 -8.76
N ILE A 148 10.58 -14.75 -8.70
CA ILE A 148 9.80 -14.79 -7.47
C ILE A 148 10.56 -15.61 -6.42
N MET A 149 10.61 -15.11 -5.18
CA MET A 149 11.23 -15.81 -4.05
C MET A 149 10.51 -17.15 -3.80
N ASP A 150 11.28 -18.22 -3.60
CA ASP A 150 10.72 -19.59 -3.46
C ASP A 150 9.70 -19.71 -2.32
N LYS A 151 9.87 -18.95 -1.24
CA LYS A 151 8.94 -18.95 -0.10
C LYS A 151 7.51 -18.48 -0.46
N PHE A 152 7.36 -17.74 -1.54
CA PHE A 152 6.05 -17.25 -2.02
C PHE A 152 5.49 -18.07 -3.18
N LYS A 153 6.32 -18.95 -3.78
CA LYS A 153 5.83 -19.91 -4.76
C LYS A 153 5.09 -21.05 -4.06
N SER A 154 4.00 -21.51 -4.63
CA SER A 154 3.22 -22.63 -4.07
C SER A 154 2.68 -22.37 -2.65
N SER A 155 2.26 -21.15 -2.37
CA SER A 155 1.61 -20.76 -1.12
C SER A 155 0.26 -21.45 -0.93
N GLU A 156 -0.21 -21.59 0.31
CA GLU A 156 -1.45 -22.33 0.63
C GLU A 156 -2.69 -21.86 -0.14
N TYR A 157 -2.76 -20.59 -0.48
CA TYR A 157 -3.88 -20.02 -1.23
C TYR A 157 -3.91 -20.45 -2.72
N ASP A 158 -2.74 -20.74 -3.31
CA ASP A 158 -2.58 -21.30 -4.67
C ASP A 158 -1.40 -22.28 -4.72
N PRO A 159 -1.54 -23.52 -4.18
CA PRO A 159 -0.44 -24.45 -3.98
C PRO A 159 0.33 -24.84 -5.25
N SER A 160 -0.28 -24.68 -6.40
CA SER A 160 0.37 -24.94 -7.70
C SER A 160 0.87 -23.69 -8.39
N SER A 161 0.67 -22.51 -7.79
CA SER A 161 0.86 -21.20 -8.42
C SER A 161 0.24 -21.15 -9.82
N LYS A 162 -0.94 -21.74 -9.95
CA LYS A 162 -1.61 -21.90 -11.24
C LYS A 162 -2.38 -20.65 -11.65
N TYR A 163 -2.85 -19.88 -10.68
CA TYR A 163 -3.79 -18.78 -10.90
C TYR A 163 -3.20 -17.42 -10.57
N SER A 164 -2.03 -17.37 -9.91
CA SER A 164 -1.48 -16.14 -9.37
C SER A 164 0.02 -16.02 -9.58
N VAL A 165 0.49 -14.77 -9.65
CA VAL A 165 1.90 -14.37 -9.57
C VAL A 165 2.04 -13.46 -8.35
N PRO A 166 2.74 -13.87 -7.29
CA PRO A 166 2.99 -13.02 -6.12
C PRO A 166 3.57 -11.66 -6.55
N TYR A 167 2.97 -10.59 -6.06
CA TYR A 167 3.37 -9.22 -6.37
C TYR A 167 4.06 -8.55 -5.18
N THR A 168 3.37 -8.50 -4.05
CA THR A 168 3.92 -7.96 -2.81
C THR A 168 3.49 -8.79 -1.62
N TRP A 169 4.12 -8.56 -0.49
CA TRP A 169 3.76 -9.13 0.80
C TRP A 169 4.09 -8.13 1.89
N GLY A 170 3.41 -8.25 3.00
CA GLY A 170 3.67 -7.38 4.13
C GLY A 170 3.08 -7.95 5.42
N THR A 171 3.28 -7.18 6.47
CA THR A 171 2.72 -7.42 7.79
C THR A 171 1.92 -6.20 8.23
N VAL A 172 1.06 -6.41 9.21
CA VAL A 172 0.32 -5.35 9.88
C VAL A 172 1.04 -5.01 11.19
N GLY A 173 1.04 -3.76 11.57
CA GLY A 173 1.54 -3.29 12.87
C GLY A 173 0.73 -2.09 13.35
N ILE A 174 1.25 -1.35 14.28
CA ILE A 174 0.64 -0.16 14.84
C ILE A 174 1.53 1.05 14.54
N ILE A 175 0.97 2.05 13.85
CA ILE A 175 1.55 3.38 13.71
C ILE A 175 1.07 4.21 14.90
N TYR A 176 1.97 4.96 15.51
CA TYR A 176 1.66 5.76 16.68
C TYR A 176 2.47 7.06 16.71
N ASP A 177 1.93 8.07 17.39
CA ASP A 177 2.62 9.33 17.69
C ASP A 177 3.56 9.13 18.87
N THR A 178 4.87 9.17 18.62
CA THR A 178 5.95 8.94 19.61
C THR A 178 6.02 10.03 20.67
N THR A 179 5.38 11.18 20.45
CA THR A 179 5.32 12.28 21.44
C THR A 179 4.25 12.06 22.49
N VAL A 180 3.34 11.11 22.27
CA VAL A 180 2.17 10.86 23.11
C VAL A 180 2.14 9.44 23.66
N VAL A 181 2.64 8.45 22.90
CA VAL A 181 2.57 7.03 23.21
C VAL A 181 3.97 6.47 23.37
N ASP A 182 4.23 5.75 24.45
CA ASP A 182 5.49 5.03 24.67
C ASP A 182 5.46 3.67 23.98
N GLU A 183 6.51 3.33 23.22
CA GLU A 183 6.61 2.08 22.46
C GLU A 183 6.50 0.84 23.37
N GLU A 184 7.04 0.92 24.59
CA GLU A 184 7.03 -0.19 25.56
C GLU A 184 5.61 -0.61 25.99
N ASP A 185 4.63 0.28 25.81
CA ASP A 185 3.22 0.05 26.20
C ASP A 185 2.35 -0.45 25.04
N ILE A 186 2.92 -0.69 23.83
CA ILE A 186 2.14 -1.00 22.64
C ILE A 186 1.95 -2.52 22.45
N GLY A 187 0.74 -2.97 22.80
CA GLY A 187 0.15 -4.23 22.34
C GLY A 187 -1.07 -3.96 21.46
N TRP A 188 -1.70 -5.00 20.91
CA TRP A 188 -2.94 -4.82 20.14
C TRP A 188 -4.09 -4.24 20.98
N ASP A 189 -4.04 -4.39 22.31
CA ASP A 189 -5.03 -3.89 23.25
C ASP A 189 -5.07 -2.37 23.35
N ILE A 190 -3.99 -1.66 22.98
CA ILE A 190 -3.97 -0.19 22.91
C ILE A 190 -5.07 0.37 21.99
N LEU A 191 -5.49 -0.41 20.99
CA LEU A 191 -6.58 -0.03 20.08
C LEU A 191 -7.96 -0.04 20.74
N TRP A 192 -8.06 -0.46 22.00
CA TRP A 192 -9.27 -0.43 22.84
C TRP A 192 -9.12 0.47 24.07
N ASP A 193 -8.00 1.19 24.19
CA ASP A 193 -7.72 2.02 25.35
C ASP A 193 -8.60 3.28 25.36
N GLU A 194 -9.33 3.46 26.47
CA GLU A 194 -10.23 4.59 26.66
C GLU A 194 -9.48 5.93 26.83
N ASP A 195 -8.21 5.90 27.27
CA ASP A 195 -7.37 7.10 27.44
C ASP A 195 -7.07 7.77 26.09
N TYR A 196 -7.10 7.00 25.01
CA TYR A 196 -6.92 7.51 23.64
C TYR A 196 -8.22 7.62 22.84
N SER A 197 -9.37 7.58 23.53
CA SER A 197 -10.69 7.61 22.88
C SER A 197 -10.85 8.79 21.93
N GLY A 198 -11.35 8.51 20.72
CA GLY A 198 -11.55 9.51 19.67
C GLY A 198 -10.27 9.90 18.91
N ARG A 199 -9.13 9.26 19.21
CA ARG A 199 -7.84 9.45 18.54
C ARG A 199 -7.26 8.15 17.99
N ILE A 200 -8.01 7.07 18.02
CA ILE A 200 -7.67 5.75 17.48
C ILE A 200 -8.36 5.57 16.15
N LEU A 201 -7.63 5.14 15.13
CA LEU A 201 -8.20 4.65 13.87
C LEU A 201 -8.28 3.13 13.89
N MET A 202 -9.10 2.58 13.00
CA MET A 202 -9.19 1.13 12.78
C MET A 202 -9.38 0.86 11.28
N PHE A 203 -9.01 -0.33 10.83
CA PHE A 203 -9.22 -0.76 9.46
C PHE A 203 -10.71 -0.77 9.05
N ASP A 204 -11.01 -0.20 7.89
CA ASP A 204 -12.24 -0.49 7.14
C ASP A 204 -12.05 -1.72 6.22
N ASN A 205 -11.13 -2.59 6.58
CA ASN A 205 -10.89 -3.92 6.01
C ASN A 205 -11.30 -4.98 7.05
N PRO A 206 -12.39 -5.71 6.83
CA PRO A 206 -12.88 -6.66 7.82
C PRO A 206 -11.90 -7.79 8.11
N ARG A 207 -11.10 -8.21 7.14
CA ARG A 207 -10.14 -9.30 7.32
C ARG A 207 -9.08 -8.94 8.36
N ASP A 208 -8.47 -7.75 8.23
CA ASP A 208 -7.42 -7.30 9.14
C ASP A 208 -7.99 -6.87 10.50
N ALA A 209 -9.17 -6.23 10.52
CA ALA A 209 -9.85 -5.90 11.76
C ALA A 209 -10.16 -7.16 12.60
N PHE A 210 -10.67 -8.22 11.97
CA PHE A 210 -10.89 -9.50 12.65
C PHE A 210 -9.60 -10.16 13.10
N ALA A 211 -8.55 -10.15 12.27
CA ALA A 211 -7.25 -10.71 12.61
C ALA A 211 -6.66 -10.09 13.90
N ILE A 212 -6.78 -8.77 14.06
CA ILE A 212 -6.35 -8.09 15.30
C ILE A 212 -7.17 -8.57 16.50
N ALA A 213 -8.49 -8.63 16.40
CA ALA A 213 -9.36 -9.08 17.49
C ALA A 213 -9.13 -10.56 17.82
N GLU A 214 -8.92 -11.41 16.83
CA GLU A 214 -8.58 -12.82 16.97
C GLU A 214 -7.24 -13.00 17.69
N ASN A 215 -6.21 -12.23 17.31
CA ASN A 215 -4.91 -12.23 17.97
C ASN A 215 -5.04 -11.90 19.47
N MET A 216 -5.76 -10.82 19.79
CA MET A 216 -6.01 -10.42 21.18
C MET A 216 -6.73 -11.49 21.99
N LEU A 217 -7.60 -12.27 21.38
CA LEU A 217 -8.32 -13.36 22.01
C LEU A 217 -7.54 -14.68 22.04
N GLY A 218 -6.33 -14.70 21.43
CA GLY A 218 -5.48 -15.89 21.34
C GLY A 218 -6.01 -16.94 20.35
N TYR A 219 -6.79 -16.52 19.38
CA TYR A 219 -7.32 -17.37 18.32
C TYR A 219 -6.40 -17.40 17.12
N SER A 220 -6.58 -18.40 16.26
CA SER A 220 -5.92 -18.42 14.96
C SER A 220 -6.49 -17.34 14.06
N LEU A 221 -5.63 -16.58 13.37
CA LEU A 221 -6.04 -15.57 12.36
C LEU A 221 -6.72 -16.23 11.14
N ASN A 222 -6.70 -17.54 11.04
CA ASN A 222 -7.37 -18.34 10.02
C ASN A 222 -8.43 -19.26 10.62
N THR A 223 -9.01 -18.89 11.78
CA THR A 223 -10.07 -19.70 12.39
C THR A 223 -11.30 -19.78 11.48
N GLU A 224 -11.90 -20.97 11.40
CA GLU A 224 -13.21 -21.22 10.79
C GLU A 224 -14.28 -21.51 11.86
N ASN A 225 -13.93 -21.37 13.14
CA ASN A 225 -14.83 -21.62 14.26
C ASN A 225 -15.79 -20.44 14.46
N SER A 226 -17.08 -20.68 14.25
CA SER A 226 -18.11 -19.64 14.35
C SER A 226 -18.16 -18.96 15.71
N GLU A 227 -17.90 -19.72 16.82
CA GLU A 227 -17.93 -19.14 18.17
C GLU A 227 -16.74 -18.18 18.40
N GLU A 228 -15.56 -18.47 17.82
CA GLU A 228 -14.39 -17.61 17.89
C GLU A 228 -14.62 -16.34 17.06
N LEU A 229 -15.18 -16.48 15.85
CA LEU A 229 -15.55 -15.35 14.99
C LEU A 229 -16.61 -14.45 15.65
N GLU A 230 -17.61 -15.04 16.31
CA GLU A 230 -18.62 -14.27 17.07
C GLU A 230 -17.96 -13.46 18.19
N LYS A 231 -17.03 -14.05 18.97
CA LYS A 231 -16.31 -13.34 20.03
C LYS A 231 -15.40 -12.24 19.49
N ALA A 232 -14.72 -12.47 18.36
CA ALA A 232 -13.95 -11.43 17.70
C ALA A 232 -14.84 -10.26 17.23
N ALA A 233 -16.02 -10.56 16.67
CA ALA A 233 -16.99 -9.55 16.31
C ALA A 233 -17.54 -8.76 17.53
N GLU A 234 -17.74 -9.42 18.67
CA GLU A 234 -18.13 -8.75 19.93
C GLU A 234 -17.02 -7.82 20.41
N LYS A 235 -15.76 -8.28 20.37
CA LYS A 235 -14.59 -7.48 20.71
C LYS A 235 -14.49 -6.22 19.86
N LEU A 236 -14.68 -6.34 18.53
CA LEU A 236 -14.71 -5.19 17.61
C LEU A 236 -15.87 -4.25 17.88
N LYS A 237 -17.05 -4.77 18.30
CA LYS A 237 -18.17 -3.91 18.71
C LYS A 237 -17.86 -3.10 19.98
N GLU A 238 -17.11 -3.66 20.92
CA GLU A 238 -16.66 -2.93 22.11
C GLU A 238 -15.76 -1.76 21.75
N GLN A 239 -14.87 -1.94 20.76
CA GLN A 239 -13.92 -0.95 20.28
C GLN A 239 -14.60 0.32 19.73
N LYS A 240 -15.83 0.20 19.19
CA LYS A 240 -16.55 1.34 18.61
C LYS A 240 -16.72 2.55 19.56
N LYS A 241 -16.53 2.36 20.86
CA LYS A 241 -16.62 3.44 21.83
C LYS A 241 -15.42 4.38 21.80
N VAL A 242 -14.26 3.87 21.37
CA VAL A 242 -12.98 4.58 21.41
C VAL A 242 -12.46 4.96 20.02
N VAL A 243 -12.89 4.27 18.97
CA VAL A 243 -12.46 4.50 17.59
C VAL A 243 -13.01 5.83 17.06
N GLN A 244 -12.13 6.64 16.47
CA GLN A 244 -12.50 7.87 15.76
C GLN A 244 -13.17 7.55 14.42
N ALA A 245 -12.52 6.70 13.62
CA ALA A 245 -12.97 6.32 12.28
C ALA A 245 -12.44 4.95 11.87
N TYR A 246 -13.15 4.32 10.95
CA TYR A 246 -12.67 3.19 10.18
C TYR A 246 -12.14 3.73 8.86
N VAL A 247 -10.91 3.37 8.50
CA VAL A 247 -10.17 3.98 7.38
C VAL A 247 -9.38 2.94 6.60
N MET A 248 -9.04 3.30 5.37
CA MET A 248 -7.98 2.71 4.57
C MET A 248 -6.96 3.82 4.27
N ASP A 249 -6.83 4.29 3.05
CA ASP A 249 -5.81 5.29 2.66
C ASP A 249 -5.96 6.65 3.36
N GLU A 250 -7.14 6.96 3.95
CA GLU A 250 -7.34 8.15 4.75
C GLU A 250 -6.45 8.24 6.01
N ILE A 251 -5.75 7.14 6.34
CA ILE A 251 -4.78 7.13 7.45
C ILE A 251 -3.64 8.12 7.19
N PHE A 252 -3.18 8.27 5.94
CA PHE A 252 -2.10 9.18 5.59
C PHE A 252 -2.43 10.61 6.02
N ASP A 253 -3.60 11.10 5.64
CA ASP A 253 -4.06 12.44 6.01
C ASP A 253 -4.25 12.58 7.52
N LYS A 254 -4.88 11.59 8.17
CA LYS A 254 -5.27 11.69 9.60
C LYS A 254 -4.10 11.58 10.56
N MET A 255 -3.16 10.68 10.30
CA MET A 255 -1.95 10.56 11.11
C MET A 255 -1.01 11.73 10.83
N GLY A 256 -0.79 12.10 9.58
CA GLY A 256 0.05 13.24 9.20
C GLY A 256 -0.46 14.59 9.71
N ALA A 257 -1.77 14.77 9.82
CA ALA A 257 -2.37 15.98 10.42
C ALA A 257 -2.42 15.96 11.95
N GLY A 258 -2.07 14.84 12.61
CA GLY A 258 -2.21 14.66 14.06
C GLY A 258 -3.67 14.59 14.55
N GLU A 259 -4.62 14.29 13.64
CA GLU A 259 -6.02 14.08 14.01
C GLU A 259 -6.21 12.77 14.77
N ALA A 260 -5.39 11.77 14.47
CA ALA A 260 -5.27 10.51 15.19
C ALA A 260 -3.84 10.29 15.67
N ILE A 261 -3.66 9.42 16.65
CA ILE A 261 -2.37 9.15 17.27
C ILE A 261 -2.00 7.68 17.31
N ILE A 262 -2.96 6.79 17.06
CA ILE A 262 -2.77 5.35 17.03
C ILE A 262 -3.61 4.77 15.90
N ALA A 263 -2.99 3.95 15.07
CA ALA A 263 -3.68 3.25 13.99
C ALA A 263 -3.00 1.90 13.70
N PRO A 264 -3.75 0.80 13.49
CA PRO A 264 -3.18 -0.38 12.86
C PRO A 264 -3.03 -0.12 11.36
N TYR A 265 -1.87 -0.45 10.78
CA TYR A 265 -1.70 -0.34 9.35
C TYR A 265 -0.60 -1.25 8.79
N TYR A 266 -0.41 -1.20 7.48
CA TYR A 266 0.55 -2.03 6.78
C TYR A 266 1.97 -1.48 6.93
N ALA A 267 2.94 -2.37 7.10
CA ALA A 267 4.32 -2.01 7.38
C ALA A 267 4.98 -1.17 6.26
N GLY A 268 4.60 -1.40 4.99
CA GLY A 268 5.11 -0.63 3.85
C GLY A 268 4.72 0.84 3.93
N ASP A 269 3.43 1.08 4.15
CA ASP A 269 2.87 2.43 4.24
C ASP A 269 3.35 3.16 5.51
N ALA A 270 3.58 2.40 6.59
CA ALA A 270 4.16 2.95 7.81
C ALA A 270 5.56 3.53 7.58
N VAL A 271 6.38 2.88 6.74
CA VAL A 271 7.71 3.41 6.37
C VAL A 271 7.56 4.75 5.65
N THR A 272 6.63 4.84 4.68
CA THR A 272 6.36 6.09 3.96
C THR A 272 5.92 7.21 4.92
N LEU A 273 5.00 6.90 5.83
CA LEU A 273 4.54 7.88 6.82
C LEU A 273 5.65 8.35 7.76
N MET A 274 6.52 7.44 8.22
CA MET A 274 7.65 7.80 9.08
C MET A 274 8.73 8.61 8.34
N ASP A 275 8.88 8.43 7.03
CA ASP A 275 9.78 9.24 6.21
C ASP A 275 9.27 10.69 6.06
N GLU A 276 7.94 10.89 6.08
CA GLU A 276 7.32 12.21 5.98
C GLU A 276 7.14 12.91 7.33
N TYR A 277 6.89 12.14 8.40
CA TYR A 277 6.53 12.65 9.74
C TYR A 277 7.43 12.05 10.81
N GLU A 278 8.41 12.82 11.28
CA GLU A 278 9.44 12.39 12.25
C GLU A 278 8.87 11.96 13.62
N ASP A 279 7.66 12.41 13.95
CA ASP A 279 6.99 12.11 15.23
C ASP A 279 6.20 10.78 15.17
N LEU A 280 6.17 10.10 14.03
CA LEU A 280 5.51 8.79 13.91
C LEU A 280 6.48 7.64 14.12
N GLY A 281 6.01 6.61 14.81
CA GLY A 281 6.69 5.33 15.00
C GLY A 281 5.83 4.17 14.52
N PHE A 282 6.46 3.02 14.32
CA PHE A 282 5.77 1.78 13.93
C PHE A 282 6.28 0.60 14.72
N VAL A 283 5.38 -0.22 15.25
CA VAL A 283 5.72 -1.41 16.01
C VAL A 283 4.84 -2.59 15.60
N ILE A 284 5.42 -3.78 15.57
CA ILE A 284 4.68 -5.04 15.46
C ILE A 284 4.59 -5.62 16.88
N PRO A 285 3.38 -5.76 17.46
CA PRO A 285 3.24 -6.32 18.80
C PRO A 285 3.81 -7.72 18.96
N ASP A 286 4.41 -8.03 20.11
CA ASP A 286 5.07 -9.31 20.41
C ASP A 286 4.14 -10.53 20.30
N SER A 287 2.84 -10.34 20.44
CA SER A 287 1.84 -11.41 20.29
C SER A 287 1.71 -11.93 18.84
N GLY A 288 2.42 -11.28 17.91
CA GLY A 288 2.41 -11.63 16.49
C GLY A 288 1.42 -10.79 15.68
N THR A 289 1.43 -11.01 14.36
CA THR A 289 0.65 -10.21 13.42
C THR A 289 0.18 -11.02 12.21
N ASN A 290 -0.70 -10.41 11.41
CA ASN A 290 -1.08 -10.90 10.09
C ASN A 290 0.05 -10.71 9.08
N LEU A 291 0.33 -11.74 8.28
CA LEU A 291 1.15 -11.67 7.07
C LEU A 291 0.21 -11.87 5.88
N PHE A 292 0.24 -10.95 4.93
CA PHE A 292 -0.54 -11.05 3.69
C PHE A 292 0.35 -11.18 2.47
N ILE A 293 -0.20 -11.73 1.41
CA ILE A 293 0.43 -11.80 0.08
C ILE A 293 -0.61 -11.33 -0.93
N ASP A 294 -0.27 -10.31 -1.70
CA ASP A 294 -1.08 -9.88 -2.82
C ASP A 294 -0.47 -10.38 -4.11
N ALA A 295 -1.31 -10.83 -5.03
CA ALA A 295 -0.81 -11.44 -6.25
C ALA A 295 -1.62 -11.03 -7.48
N VAL A 296 -0.92 -10.94 -8.60
CA VAL A 296 -1.50 -10.64 -9.91
C VAL A 296 -2.28 -11.86 -10.41
N CYS A 297 -3.54 -11.66 -10.75
CA CYS A 297 -4.45 -12.67 -11.26
C CYS A 297 -5.17 -12.20 -12.52
N ILE A 298 -5.64 -13.13 -13.33
CA ILE A 298 -6.52 -12.89 -14.48
C ILE A 298 -7.94 -13.38 -14.09
N PRO A 299 -8.94 -12.48 -13.99
CA PRO A 299 -10.28 -12.90 -13.68
C PRO A 299 -10.96 -13.54 -14.90
N VAL A 300 -11.83 -14.51 -14.64
CA VAL A 300 -12.71 -15.04 -15.69
C VAL A 300 -13.65 -13.94 -16.16
N SER A 301 -13.66 -13.65 -17.46
CA SER A 301 -14.63 -12.71 -18.03
C SER A 301 -16.05 -13.25 -17.86
N TYR A 302 -16.90 -12.53 -17.12
CA TYR A 302 -18.30 -12.93 -16.90
C TYR A 302 -19.15 -13.03 -18.16
N THR A 303 -18.65 -12.61 -19.31
CA THR A 303 -19.33 -12.83 -20.60
C THR A 303 -19.46 -14.31 -20.97
N HIS A 304 -18.72 -15.21 -20.33
CA HIS A 304 -18.76 -16.66 -20.51
C HIS A 304 -19.51 -17.42 -19.40
N LEU A 305 -19.87 -16.78 -18.30
CA LEU A 305 -20.73 -17.37 -17.27
C LEU A 305 -22.20 -17.22 -17.67
N THR A 306 -22.60 -17.89 -18.75
CA THR A 306 -24.02 -18.17 -18.97
C THR A 306 -24.49 -19.06 -17.81
N LEU A 307 -25.34 -18.51 -16.94
CA LEU A 307 -26.10 -19.33 -16.00
C LEU A 307 -26.68 -20.52 -16.77
N PRO A 308 -26.59 -21.76 -16.24
CA PRO A 308 -27.27 -22.86 -16.84
C PRO A 308 -28.75 -22.50 -16.83
N THR A 309 -29.28 -22.17 -17.99
CA THR A 309 -30.74 -22.08 -18.21
C THR A 309 -31.27 -23.46 -17.88
N LYS A 310 -31.97 -23.57 -16.72
CA LYS A 310 -32.76 -24.77 -16.45
C LYS A 310 -33.75 -24.91 -17.61
N ALA A 311 -33.53 -25.91 -18.45
CA ALA A 311 -34.54 -26.43 -19.31
C ALA A 311 -35.60 -27.18 -18.50
#